data_3592875add840455f37570c12374f187
#
_entry.id   3592875add840455f37570c12374f187
#
_cell.length_a   1.000
_cell.length_b   1.000
_cell.length_c   1.000
_cell.angle_alpha   90.00
_cell.angle_beta   90.00
_cell.angle_gamma   90.00
#
_symmetry.space_group_name_H-M   'P 1'
#
loop_
_entity.id
_entity.type
_entity.pdbx_description
1 polymer ?
#
loop_
_entity_poly.entity_id
_entity_poly.type
_entity_poly.pdbx_seq_one_letter_code
_entity_poly.pdbx_strand_id
1 'polypeptide(L)'
;MIERLAQRLTRRRGGAAAAGAFDRRLLAPMMLGSVLNPVNSSIISVSLVPIGAAFGAPPSQTAWLVSALYLATAIGQPVVGRLIDLYGPRRLFLAGTTLTGIAGLIGLLAPNLGALIAARVVLGFGTCAGYPASMYLIRSEARRTGKDSPAGVLATLAIANQTVAILGPPLGGLLIGLGGWRSTFAVNLPLAAAGLLLGALRLPKASHEERAAAKEVRLDLAGMALFGAMLVSLLLFLMEPRADRWFLPVLMAVAAAGFAVRELRVAEPFIDLRVFGGNVPLLLTYARALLVSVVSYVFLYGYTQWLQDGRGLTASQAGLAQLPMFLTGIAVSTVTGRRAAVRGKLLVGGVGQIVGCALLLLLQPDSAVWLLIVVALVFGVPQGLINLALQNAVYHQADPERMGSSAGLLRTFLYLGAMVAACANGAFFGARADTGGLHGLAWFMLAITGLCLALTVVDRSLGRIGSEDSSSAR
;
A
#
# COMPACT_ATOMS: atom_id res chain seq x y z
N MET A 1 -33.39 -44.09 -22.34
CA MET A 1 -31.96 -44.36 -22.12
C MET A 1 -31.10 -43.17 -22.48
N ILE A 2 -31.37 -42.46 -23.56
CA ILE A 2 -30.62 -41.26 -24.03
C ILE A 2 -30.83 -40.07 -23.10
N GLU A 3 -32.03 -39.80 -22.57
CA GLU A 3 -32.30 -38.73 -21.61
C GLU A 3 -31.57 -38.90 -20.27
N ARG A 4 -31.46 -40.13 -19.78
CA ARG A 4 -30.70 -40.42 -18.54
C ARG A 4 -29.19 -40.30 -18.73
N LEU A 5 -28.67 -40.47 -19.94
CA LEU A 5 -27.27 -40.18 -20.28
C LEU A 5 -27.03 -38.69 -20.43
N ALA A 6 -27.94 -37.94 -21.04
CA ALA A 6 -27.87 -36.49 -21.14
C ALA A 6 -27.92 -35.81 -19.74
N GLN A 7 -28.80 -36.31 -18.84
CA GLN A 7 -28.84 -35.83 -17.44
C GLN A 7 -27.60 -36.21 -16.63
N ARG A 8 -26.93 -37.33 -16.92
CA ARG A 8 -25.66 -37.69 -16.30
C ARG A 8 -24.48 -36.90 -16.86
N LEU A 9 -24.51 -36.51 -18.13
CA LEU A 9 -23.50 -35.69 -18.77
C LEU A 9 -23.63 -34.18 -18.37
N THR A 10 -24.86 -33.69 -18.19
CA THR A 10 -25.09 -32.35 -17.64
C THR A 10 -24.76 -32.27 -16.13
N ARG A 11 -25.03 -33.37 -15.36
CA ARG A 11 -24.55 -33.45 -13.97
C ARG A 11 -23.05 -33.64 -13.84
N ARG A 12 -22.33 -34.18 -14.83
CA ARG A 12 -20.86 -34.26 -14.84
C ARG A 12 -20.19 -33.01 -15.38
N ARG A 13 -20.87 -32.14 -16.17
CA ARG A 13 -20.39 -30.79 -16.56
C ARG A 13 -20.72 -29.69 -15.55
N GLY A 14 -21.77 -29.86 -14.75
CA GLY A 14 -21.92 -29.18 -13.48
C GLY A 14 -21.17 -29.99 -12.43
N GLY A 15 -19.83 -30.01 -12.50
CA GLY A 15 -19.05 -30.59 -11.41
C GLY A 15 -19.59 -30.02 -10.13
N ALA A 16 -20.14 -30.89 -9.26
CA ALA A 16 -20.43 -30.55 -7.89
C ALA A 16 -19.17 -29.92 -7.30
N ALA A 17 -19.04 -28.60 -7.44
CA ALA A 17 -18.21 -27.81 -6.56
C ALA A 17 -18.68 -28.26 -5.19
N ALA A 18 -17.82 -28.96 -4.44
CA ALA A 18 -18.14 -29.54 -3.17
C ALA A 18 -18.88 -28.46 -2.39
N ALA A 19 -20.15 -28.70 -2.04
CA ALA A 19 -20.96 -27.74 -1.31
C ALA A 19 -20.16 -27.38 -0.06
N GLY A 20 -19.57 -26.16 -0.02
CA GLY A 20 -18.73 -25.70 1.06
C GLY A 20 -17.24 -25.44 0.74
N ALA A 21 -16.77 -25.48 -0.52
CA ALA A 21 -15.39 -25.07 -0.88
C ALA A 21 -15.38 -23.69 -1.57
N PHE A 22 -14.34 -22.91 -1.31
CA PHE A 22 -14.10 -21.63 -1.97
C PHE A 22 -13.90 -21.82 -3.49
N ASP A 23 -14.52 -20.95 -4.31
CA ASP A 23 -14.34 -21.02 -5.76
C ASP A 23 -12.93 -20.54 -6.15
N ARG A 24 -12.05 -21.49 -6.45
CA ARG A 24 -10.65 -21.20 -6.84
C ARG A 24 -10.52 -20.40 -8.13
N ARG A 25 -11.57 -20.29 -8.95
CA ARG A 25 -11.56 -19.45 -10.16
C ARG A 25 -11.44 -17.96 -9.86
N LEU A 26 -11.88 -17.54 -8.67
CA LEU A 26 -11.79 -16.16 -8.20
C LEU A 26 -10.36 -15.76 -7.80
N LEU A 27 -9.48 -16.71 -7.45
CA LEU A 27 -8.14 -16.42 -6.96
C LEU A 27 -7.31 -15.61 -7.94
N ALA A 28 -7.31 -15.98 -9.22
CA ALA A 28 -6.46 -15.32 -10.21
C ALA A 28 -6.81 -13.83 -10.42
N PRO A 29 -8.08 -13.39 -10.64
CA PRO A 29 -8.40 -11.97 -10.72
C PRO A 29 -8.18 -11.24 -9.38
N MET A 30 -8.44 -11.89 -8.24
CA MET A 30 -8.19 -11.30 -6.92
C MET A 30 -6.70 -11.05 -6.69
N MET A 31 -5.83 -12.03 -6.98
CA MET A 31 -4.39 -11.88 -6.88
C MET A 31 -3.89 -10.76 -7.79
N LEU A 32 -4.26 -10.79 -9.07
CA LEU A 32 -3.85 -9.77 -10.03
C LEU A 32 -4.30 -8.36 -9.59
N GLY A 33 -5.55 -8.20 -9.20
CA GLY A 33 -6.07 -6.90 -8.73
C GLY A 33 -5.35 -6.39 -7.49
N SER A 34 -5.05 -7.28 -6.53
CA SER A 34 -4.40 -6.89 -5.28
C SER A 34 -2.94 -6.48 -5.44
N VAL A 35 -2.24 -7.01 -6.47
CA VAL A 35 -0.81 -6.71 -6.70
C VAL A 35 -0.57 -5.50 -7.60
N LEU A 36 -1.58 -4.96 -8.30
CA LEU A 36 -1.42 -3.82 -9.21
C LEU A 36 -0.80 -2.59 -8.52
N ASN A 37 -1.27 -2.25 -7.32
CA ASN A 37 -0.73 -1.11 -6.56
C ASN A 37 0.70 -1.38 -6.06
N PRO A 38 1.01 -2.51 -5.38
CA PRO A 38 2.38 -2.85 -4.96
C PRO A 38 3.40 -2.89 -6.12
N VAL A 39 3.03 -3.45 -7.28
CA VAL A 39 3.90 -3.46 -8.47
C VAL A 39 4.31 -2.04 -8.84
N ASN A 40 3.33 -1.16 -9.01
CA ASN A 40 3.56 0.21 -9.46
C ASN A 40 4.27 1.09 -8.41
N SER A 41 4.05 0.79 -7.13
CA SER A 41 4.69 1.50 -6.02
C SER A 41 6.16 1.11 -5.86
N SER A 42 6.52 -0.14 -6.14
CA SER A 42 7.88 -0.64 -6.00
C SER A 42 8.73 -0.39 -7.25
N ILE A 43 8.20 -0.60 -8.45
CA ILE A 43 8.90 -0.34 -9.72
C ILE A 43 9.32 1.13 -9.84
N ILE A 44 8.49 2.08 -9.40
CA ILE A 44 8.80 3.51 -9.52
C ILE A 44 10.06 3.91 -8.75
N SER A 45 10.44 3.18 -7.69
CA SER A 45 11.61 3.52 -6.87
C SER A 45 12.91 3.61 -7.67
N VAL A 46 13.09 2.73 -8.65
CA VAL A 46 14.26 2.72 -9.55
C VAL A 46 14.08 3.60 -10.78
N SER A 47 12.86 4.10 -11.02
CA SER A 47 12.51 4.90 -12.21
C SER A 47 12.68 6.39 -12.00
N LEU A 48 12.72 6.88 -10.74
CA LEU A 48 12.72 8.32 -10.44
C LEU A 48 13.92 9.03 -11.04
N VAL A 49 15.10 8.47 -10.90
CA VAL A 49 16.35 9.06 -11.43
C VAL A 49 16.35 9.06 -12.97
N PRO A 50 16.11 7.95 -13.69
CA PRO A 50 16.00 7.95 -15.15
C PRO A 50 14.93 8.90 -15.69
N ILE A 51 13.78 9.05 -15.00
CA ILE A 51 12.74 10.01 -15.37
C ILE A 51 13.24 11.45 -15.15
N GLY A 52 13.88 11.71 -14.01
CA GLY A 52 14.48 13.00 -13.69
C GLY A 52 15.49 13.42 -14.75
N ALA A 53 16.40 12.52 -15.13
CA ALA A 53 17.38 12.75 -16.19
C ALA A 53 16.71 13.03 -17.56
N ALA A 54 15.65 12.30 -17.91
CA ALA A 54 14.95 12.47 -19.17
C ALA A 54 14.22 13.81 -19.33
N PHE A 55 13.74 14.39 -18.23
CA PHE A 55 12.97 15.65 -18.22
C PHE A 55 13.72 16.83 -17.59
N GLY A 56 14.99 16.65 -17.17
CA GLY A 56 15.74 17.67 -16.45
C GLY A 56 15.13 18.03 -15.10
N ALA A 57 14.43 17.09 -14.46
CA ALA A 57 13.66 17.30 -13.24
C ALA A 57 14.44 16.81 -12.01
N PRO A 58 14.64 17.67 -10.98
CA PRO A 58 15.30 17.28 -9.74
C PRO A 58 14.45 16.33 -8.89
N PRO A 59 15.03 15.66 -7.87
CA PRO A 59 14.32 14.78 -6.95
C PRO A 59 13.07 15.41 -6.31
N SER A 60 13.09 16.72 -6.01
CA SER A 60 11.94 17.46 -5.50
C SER A 60 10.73 17.45 -6.45
N GLN A 61 10.96 17.44 -7.76
CA GLN A 61 9.90 17.36 -8.75
C GLN A 61 9.50 15.92 -9.04
N THR A 62 10.43 14.97 -9.13
CA THR A 62 10.10 13.55 -9.35
C THR A 62 9.38 12.92 -8.15
N ALA A 63 9.52 13.47 -6.94
CA ALA A 63 8.75 13.09 -5.75
C ALA A 63 7.23 13.17 -5.97
N TRP A 64 6.76 14.07 -6.86
CA TRP A 64 5.33 14.14 -7.24
C TRP A 64 4.81 12.85 -7.86
N LEU A 65 5.65 12.09 -8.57
CA LEU A 65 5.25 10.80 -9.16
C LEU A 65 4.86 9.78 -8.09
N VAL A 66 5.49 9.83 -6.92
CA VAL A 66 5.19 8.97 -5.78
C VAL A 66 3.97 9.51 -5.03
N SER A 67 4.02 10.80 -4.66
CA SER A 67 2.99 11.45 -3.85
C SER A 67 1.63 11.47 -4.54
N ALA A 68 1.57 11.72 -5.85
CA ALA A 68 0.34 11.75 -6.62
C ALA A 68 -0.37 10.37 -6.65
N LEU A 69 0.38 9.28 -6.78
CA LEU A 69 -0.18 7.94 -6.71
C LEU A 69 -0.80 7.68 -5.33
N TYR A 70 -0.04 7.95 -4.26
CA TYR A 70 -0.51 7.66 -2.90
C TYR A 70 -1.66 8.56 -2.47
N LEU A 71 -1.65 9.84 -2.89
CA LEU A 71 -2.79 10.75 -2.68
C LEU A 71 -4.05 10.20 -3.35
N ALA A 72 -3.96 9.88 -4.65
CA ALA A 72 -5.09 9.32 -5.39
C ALA A 72 -5.57 7.99 -4.79
N THR A 73 -4.65 7.15 -4.32
CA THR A 73 -4.98 5.88 -3.67
C THR A 73 -5.61 6.10 -2.29
N ALA A 74 -5.09 7.02 -1.48
CA ALA A 74 -5.63 7.32 -0.15
C ALA A 74 -7.07 7.85 -0.20
N ILE A 75 -7.37 8.69 -1.20
CA ILE A 75 -8.72 9.20 -1.43
C ILE A 75 -9.60 8.13 -2.09
N GLY A 76 -9.07 7.47 -3.12
CA GLY A 76 -9.84 6.56 -3.98
C GLY A 76 -10.21 5.24 -3.31
N GLN A 77 -9.38 4.70 -2.42
CA GLN A 77 -9.61 3.37 -1.86
C GLN A 77 -10.86 3.28 -0.99
N PRO A 78 -11.13 4.21 -0.06
CA PRO A 78 -12.41 4.22 0.66
C PRO A 78 -13.61 4.49 -0.26
N VAL A 79 -13.47 5.42 -1.23
CA VAL A 79 -14.52 5.72 -2.22
C VAL A 79 -14.88 4.48 -3.03
N VAL A 80 -13.88 3.81 -3.59
CA VAL A 80 -14.08 2.61 -4.39
C VAL A 80 -14.63 1.46 -3.55
N GLY A 81 -14.24 1.34 -2.28
CA GLY A 81 -14.83 0.40 -1.35
C GLY A 81 -16.34 0.54 -1.26
N ARG A 82 -16.84 1.76 -1.02
CA ARG A 82 -18.28 2.07 -1.02
C ARG A 82 -18.95 1.84 -2.37
N LEU A 83 -18.29 2.19 -3.46
CA LEU A 83 -18.81 1.95 -4.81
C LEU A 83 -18.93 0.46 -5.13
N ILE A 84 -18.06 -0.40 -4.56
CA ILE A 84 -18.16 -1.86 -4.70
C ILE A 84 -19.43 -2.38 -4.01
N ASP A 85 -19.76 -1.85 -2.84
CA ASP A 85 -21.00 -2.21 -2.15
C ASP A 85 -22.25 -1.83 -2.97
N LEU A 86 -22.19 -0.71 -3.72
CA LEU A 86 -23.27 -0.22 -4.58
C LEU A 86 -23.38 -0.94 -5.92
N TYR A 87 -22.27 -1.07 -6.64
CA TYR A 87 -22.27 -1.50 -8.04
C TYR A 87 -21.72 -2.91 -8.24
N GLY A 88 -21.26 -3.54 -7.16
CA GLY A 88 -20.65 -4.86 -7.14
C GLY A 88 -19.16 -4.89 -7.55
N PRO A 89 -18.42 -5.92 -7.11
CA PRO A 89 -16.98 -6.01 -7.26
C PRO A 89 -16.52 -6.09 -8.73
N ARG A 90 -17.29 -6.77 -9.59
CA ARG A 90 -16.91 -6.98 -11.00
C ARG A 90 -16.82 -5.67 -11.79
N ARG A 91 -17.83 -4.78 -11.65
CA ARG A 91 -17.86 -3.53 -12.41
C ARG A 91 -16.72 -2.60 -12.01
N LEU A 92 -16.50 -2.46 -10.71
CA LEU A 92 -15.42 -1.61 -10.17
C LEU A 92 -14.04 -2.17 -10.48
N PHE A 93 -13.87 -3.50 -10.42
CA PHE A 93 -12.64 -4.16 -10.82
C PHE A 93 -12.30 -3.90 -12.30
N LEU A 94 -13.27 -4.08 -13.20
CA LEU A 94 -13.08 -3.84 -14.63
C LEU A 94 -12.81 -2.34 -14.92
N ALA A 95 -13.55 -1.43 -14.31
CA ALA A 95 -13.32 0.00 -14.45
C ALA A 95 -11.93 0.41 -13.93
N GLY A 96 -11.53 -0.04 -12.74
CA GLY A 96 -10.20 0.22 -12.17
C GLY A 96 -9.08 -0.35 -13.03
N THR A 97 -9.25 -1.58 -13.53
CA THR A 97 -8.26 -2.19 -14.43
C THR A 97 -8.16 -1.45 -15.76
N THR A 98 -9.27 -0.95 -16.30
CA THR A 98 -9.27 -0.09 -17.50
C THR A 98 -8.50 1.20 -17.25
N LEU A 99 -8.75 1.88 -16.11
CA LEU A 99 -8.00 3.07 -15.71
C LEU A 99 -6.50 2.78 -15.57
N THR A 100 -6.13 1.60 -15.03
CA THR A 100 -4.72 1.17 -14.95
C THR A 100 -4.09 1.06 -16.34
N GLY A 101 -4.80 0.49 -17.32
CA GLY A 101 -4.35 0.43 -18.72
C GLY A 101 -4.21 1.82 -19.35
N ILE A 102 -5.20 2.70 -19.15
CA ILE A 102 -5.15 4.10 -19.61
C ILE A 102 -3.96 4.83 -19.00
N ALA A 103 -3.72 4.67 -17.70
CA ALA A 103 -2.57 5.27 -17.03
C ALA A 103 -1.24 4.76 -17.59
N GLY A 104 -1.15 3.46 -17.89
CA GLY A 104 0.00 2.85 -18.57
C GLY A 104 0.26 3.47 -19.94
N LEU A 105 -0.80 3.70 -20.73
CA LEU A 105 -0.72 4.33 -22.04
C LEU A 105 -0.29 5.81 -21.95
N ILE A 106 -0.91 6.58 -21.03
CA ILE A 106 -0.52 7.98 -20.80
C ILE A 106 0.96 8.05 -20.39
N GLY A 107 1.39 7.19 -19.46
CA GLY A 107 2.78 7.16 -18.99
C GLY A 107 3.78 6.75 -20.08
N LEU A 108 3.42 5.79 -20.94
CA LEU A 108 4.24 5.36 -22.08
C LEU A 108 4.46 6.51 -23.09
N LEU A 109 3.41 7.28 -23.37
CA LEU A 109 3.42 8.35 -24.37
C LEU A 109 3.71 9.73 -23.77
N ALA A 110 3.97 9.84 -22.47
CA ALA A 110 4.11 11.12 -21.77
C ALA A 110 5.20 12.02 -22.39
N PRO A 111 4.85 13.24 -22.81
CA PRO A 111 5.80 14.21 -23.38
C PRO A 111 6.54 15.03 -22.30
N ASN A 112 6.02 15.08 -21.07
CA ASN A 112 6.56 15.86 -19.96
C ASN A 112 6.22 15.24 -18.60
N LEU A 113 6.84 15.77 -17.53
CA LEU A 113 6.63 15.28 -16.17
C LEU A 113 5.17 15.46 -15.69
N GLY A 114 4.50 16.54 -16.11
CA GLY A 114 3.08 16.77 -15.75
C GLY A 114 2.16 15.68 -16.25
N ALA A 115 2.35 15.21 -17.48
CA ALA A 115 1.62 14.07 -18.05
C ALA A 115 1.88 12.77 -17.27
N LEU A 116 3.13 12.55 -16.81
CA LEU A 116 3.45 11.41 -15.94
C LEU A 116 2.78 11.52 -14.56
N ILE A 117 2.72 12.72 -13.98
CA ILE A 117 2.01 12.93 -12.71
C ILE A 117 0.51 12.65 -12.90
N ALA A 118 -0.09 13.12 -13.99
CA ALA A 118 -1.48 12.80 -14.32
C ALA A 118 -1.69 11.28 -14.52
N ALA A 119 -0.76 10.60 -15.22
CA ALA A 119 -0.79 9.14 -15.33
C ALA A 119 -0.76 8.46 -13.95
N ARG A 120 0.04 8.96 -13.00
CA ARG A 120 0.14 8.43 -11.63
C ARG A 120 -1.15 8.65 -10.83
N VAL A 121 -1.83 9.77 -11.01
CA VAL A 121 -3.17 10.03 -10.41
C VAL A 121 -4.19 9.02 -10.93
N VAL A 122 -4.29 8.87 -12.27
CA VAL A 122 -5.19 7.90 -12.91
C VAL A 122 -4.89 6.48 -12.46
N LEU A 123 -3.60 6.13 -12.36
CA LEU A 123 -3.13 4.83 -11.88
C LEU A 123 -3.52 4.59 -10.42
N GLY A 124 -3.40 5.62 -9.58
CA GLY A 124 -3.80 5.56 -8.17
C GLY A 124 -5.28 5.18 -8.04
N PHE A 125 -6.18 5.87 -8.74
CA PHE A 125 -7.59 5.51 -8.77
C PHE A 125 -7.85 4.14 -9.42
N GLY A 126 -7.12 3.81 -10.49
CA GLY A 126 -7.25 2.53 -11.17
C GLY A 126 -6.95 1.32 -10.29
N THR A 127 -5.91 1.43 -9.46
CA THR A 127 -5.46 0.34 -8.58
C THR A 127 -6.28 0.20 -7.29
N CYS A 128 -7.16 1.17 -6.97
CA CYS A 128 -7.98 1.16 -5.76
C CYS A 128 -8.98 0.02 -5.69
N ALA A 129 -9.46 -0.51 -6.83
CA ALA A 129 -10.55 -1.47 -6.84
C ALA A 129 -10.12 -2.90 -6.48
N GLY A 130 -8.87 -3.27 -6.72
CA GLY A 130 -8.40 -4.65 -6.62
C GLY A 130 -8.53 -5.26 -5.23
N TYR A 131 -8.05 -4.58 -4.21
CA TYR A 131 -8.09 -5.09 -2.84
C TYR A 131 -9.49 -5.09 -2.22
N PRO A 132 -10.29 -4.00 -2.27
CA PRO A 132 -11.66 -4.03 -1.77
C PRO A 132 -12.55 -5.04 -2.49
N ALA A 133 -12.41 -5.19 -3.82
CA ALA A 133 -13.13 -6.21 -4.57
C ALA A 133 -12.79 -7.62 -4.11
N SER A 134 -11.51 -7.89 -3.83
CA SER A 134 -11.07 -9.17 -3.28
C SER A 134 -11.68 -9.45 -1.90
N MET A 135 -11.70 -8.44 -1.01
CA MET A 135 -12.31 -8.59 0.32
C MET A 135 -13.82 -8.81 0.24
N TYR A 136 -14.52 -8.12 -0.66
CA TYR A 136 -15.95 -8.35 -0.90
C TYR A 136 -16.22 -9.79 -1.36
N LEU A 137 -15.43 -10.28 -2.34
CA LEU A 137 -15.57 -11.64 -2.86
C LEU A 137 -15.30 -12.71 -1.79
N ILE A 138 -14.30 -12.51 -0.92
CA ILE A 138 -14.03 -13.41 0.20
C ILE A 138 -15.23 -13.49 1.14
N ARG A 139 -15.82 -12.34 1.51
CA ARG A 139 -17.01 -12.29 2.38
C ARG A 139 -18.22 -12.93 1.71
N SER A 140 -18.45 -12.68 0.41
CA SER A 140 -19.54 -13.26 -0.36
C SER A 140 -19.41 -14.79 -0.41
N GLU A 141 -18.21 -15.30 -0.65
CA GLU A 141 -17.93 -16.74 -0.66
C GLU A 141 -18.06 -17.38 0.74
N ALA A 142 -17.64 -16.68 1.80
CA ALA A 142 -17.84 -17.14 3.18
C ALA A 142 -19.33 -17.31 3.50
N ARG A 143 -20.17 -16.34 3.12
CA ARG A 143 -21.63 -16.44 3.27
C ARG A 143 -22.21 -17.59 2.44
N ARG A 144 -21.76 -17.77 1.20
CA ARG A 144 -22.21 -18.84 0.31
C ARG A 144 -21.88 -20.24 0.83
N THR A 145 -20.69 -20.39 1.43
CA THR A 145 -20.18 -21.68 1.88
C THR A 145 -20.55 -22.03 3.33
N GLY A 146 -21.03 -21.04 4.10
CA GLY A 146 -21.30 -21.17 5.55
C GLY A 146 -20.04 -21.44 6.37
N LYS A 147 -18.85 -21.22 5.82
CA LYS A 147 -17.57 -21.36 6.50
C LYS A 147 -16.94 -20.00 6.69
N ASP A 148 -16.37 -19.77 7.86
CA ASP A 148 -15.57 -18.57 8.12
C ASP A 148 -14.47 -18.41 7.08
N SER A 149 -14.06 -17.17 6.85
CA SER A 149 -13.12 -16.75 5.83
C SER A 149 -11.99 -17.78 5.61
N PRO A 150 -11.76 -18.25 4.36
CA PRO A 150 -10.71 -19.22 4.12
C PRO A 150 -9.34 -18.58 4.37
N ALA A 151 -8.77 -18.83 5.55
CA ALA A 151 -7.47 -18.32 5.97
C ALA A 151 -6.39 -18.52 4.87
N GLY A 152 -6.48 -19.60 4.12
CA GLY A 152 -5.61 -19.88 2.98
C GLY A 152 -5.72 -18.88 1.83
N VAL A 153 -6.90 -18.30 1.55
CA VAL A 153 -7.08 -17.28 0.50
C VAL A 153 -6.44 -15.95 0.92
N LEU A 154 -6.67 -15.53 2.16
CA LEU A 154 -6.04 -14.32 2.71
C LEU A 154 -4.51 -14.45 2.75
N ALA A 155 -4.01 -15.63 3.17
CA ALA A 155 -2.58 -15.93 3.14
C ALA A 155 -2.01 -15.87 1.71
N THR A 156 -2.73 -16.42 0.72
CA THR A 156 -2.32 -16.38 -0.69
C THR A 156 -2.23 -14.95 -1.21
N LEU A 157 -3.21 -14.09 -0.90
CA LEU A 157 -3.18 -12.67 -1.27
C LEU A 157 -2.04 -11.92 -0.58
N ALA A 158 -1.80 -12.19 0.70
CA ALA A 158 -0.70 -11.59 1.44
C ALA A 158 0.66 -11.99 0.86
N ILE A 159 0.85 -13.28 0.54
CA ILE A 159 2.08 -13.79 -0.10
C ILE A 159 2.26 -13.14 -1.47
N ALA A 160 1.21 -13.06 -2.30
CA ALA A 160 1.28 -12.43 -3.62
C ALA A 160 1.71 -10.96 -3.51
N ASN A 161 1.09 -10.19 -2.61
CA ASN A 161 1.46 -8.78 -2.37
C ASN A 161 2.92 -8.64 -1.91
N GLN A 162 3.36 -9.50 -0.99
CA GLN A 162 4.73 -9.47 -0.47
C GLN A 162 5.74 -9.84 -1.57
N THR A 163 5.46 -10.89 -2.35
CA THR A 163 6.32 -11.33 -3.46
C THR A 163 6.50 -10.22 -4.49
N VAL A 164 5.42 -9.53 -4.82
CA VAL A 164 5.46 -8.43 -5.79
C VAL A 164 6.23 -7.21 -5.25
N ALA A 165 6.04 -6.88 -3.98
CA ALA A 165 6.82 -5.80 -3.36
C ALA A 165 8.33 -6.07 -3.43
N ILE A 166 8.73 -7.34 -3.34
CA ILE A 166 10.13 -7.78 -3.43
C ILE A 166 10.65 -7.72 -4.85
N LEU A 167 9.89 -8.25 -5.80
CA LEU A 167 10.32 -8.33 -7.19
C LEU A 167 10.24 -6.97 -7.91
N GLY A 168 9.50 -6.01 -7.35
CA GLY A 168 9.25 -4.72 -7.99
C GLY A 168 10.51 -3.94 -8.39
N PRO A 169 11.42 -3.59 -7.46
CA PRO A 169 12.61 -2.84 -7.83
C PRO A 169 13.55 -3.57 -8.81
N PRO A 170 13.86 -4.88 -8.65
CA PRO A 170 14.62 -5.63 -9.66
C PRO A 170 13.92 -5.71 -11.01
N LEU A 171 12.60 -5.95 -11.02
CA LEU A 171 11.81 -5.95 -12.25
C LEU A 171 11.81 -4.57 -12.91
N GLY A 172 11.66 -3.51 -12.12
CA GLY A 172 11.76 -2.14 -12.62
C GLY A 172 13.10 -1.85 -13.23
N GLY A 173 14.19 -2.24 -12.57
CA GLY A 173 15.55 -2.11 -13.08
C GLY A 173 15.77 -2.87 -14.39
N LEU A 174 15.28 -4.11 -14.47
CA LEU A 174 15.32 -4.91 -15.71
C LEU A 174 14.55 -4.24 -16.84
N LEU A 175 13.32 -3.80 -16.58
CA LEU A 175 12.49 -3.10 -17.57
C LEU A 175 13.18 -1.84 -18.08
N ILE A 176 13.81 -1.06 -17.21
CA ILE A 176 14.57 0.14 -17.59
C ILE A 176 15.76 -0.22 -18.46
N GLY A 177 16.49 -1.30 -18.11
CA GLY A 177 17.62 -1.78 -18.90
C GLY A 177 17.24 -2.24 -20.32
N LEU A 178 16.04 -2.81 -20.49
CA LEU A 178 15.56 -3.32 -21.77
C LEU A 178 14.88 -2.26 -22.66
N GLY A 179 14.13 -1.33 -22.07
CA GLY A 179 13.29 -0.39 -22.84
C GLY A 179 13.21 1.01 -22.27
N GLY A 180 14.14 1.38 -21.37
CA GLY A 180 14.15 2.67 -20.68
C GLY A 180 13.01 2.82 -19.68
N TRP A 181 12.92 3.98 -19.03
CA TRP A 181 11.93 4.25 -17.98
C TRP A 181 10.46 4.12 -18.46
N ARG A 182 10.20 4.32 -19.75
CA ARG A 182 8.84 4.19 -20.31
C ARG A 182 8.29 2.76 -20.19
N SER A 183 9.14 1.76 -20.22
CA SER A 183 8.73 0.36 -20.05
C SER A 183 8.12 0.07 -18.70
N THR A 184 8.45 0.85 -17.66
CA THR A 184 7.86 0.72 -16.32
C THR A 184 6.40 1.17 -16.25
N PHE A 185 5.96 2.00 -17.19
CA PHE A 185 4.54 2.33 -17.38
C PHE A 185 3.88 1.35 -18.38
N ALA A 186 4.60 0.94 -19.43
CA ALA A 186 4.10 -0.01 -20.43
C ALA A 186 3.70 -1.36 -19.83
N VAL A 187 4.34 -1.82 -18.74
CA VAL A 187 4.00 -3.05 -18.04
C VAL A 187 2.54 -3.09 -17.55
N ASN A 188 1.93 -1.92 -17.34
CA ASN A 188 0.51 -1.85 -16.97
C ASN A 188 -0.44 -2.27 -18.11
N LEU A 189 -0.01 -2.24 -19.38
CA LEU A 189 -0.85 -2.63 -20.51
C LEU A 189 -1.12 -4.14 -20.49
N PRO A 190 -0.12 -5.04 -20.47
CA PRO A 190 -0.38 -6.47 -20.37
C PRO A 190 -1.06 -6.86 -19.03
N LEU A 191 -0.73 -6.19 -17.91
CA LEU A 191 -1.39 -6.43 -16.63
C LEU A 191 -2.87 -6.03 -16.69
N ALA A 192 -3.20 -4.89 -17.30
CA ALA A 192 -4.58 -4.46 -17.49
C ALA A 192 -5.33 -5.39 -18.44
N ALA A 193 -4.73 -5.80 -19.55
CA ALA A 193 -5.33 -6.75 -20.49
C ALA A 193 -5.64 -8.10 -19.80
N ALA A 194 -4.69 -8.65 -19.05
CA ALA A 194 -4.90 -9.88 -18.27
C ALA A 194 -6.00 -9.68 -17.20
N GLY A 195 -5.99 -8.55 -16.50
CA GLY A 195 -7.00 -8.22 -15.49
C GLY A 195 -8.41 -8.08 -16.08
N LEU A 196 -8.56 -7.40 -17.21
CA LEU A 196 -9.83 -7.29 -17.93
C LEU A 196 -10.34 -8.65 -18.38
N LEU A 197 -9.47 -9.49 -18.97
CA LEU A 197 -9.81 -10.81 -19.42
C LEU A 197 -10.27 -11.70 -18.25
N LEU A 198 -9.44 -11.79 -17.19
CA LEU A 198 -9.76 -12.59 -16.01
C LEU A 198 -10.99 -12.07 -15.26
N GLY A 199 -11.12 -10.75 -15.11
CA GLY A 199 -12.27 -10.12 -14.47
C GLY A 199 -13.56 -10.32 -15.25
N ALA A 200 -13.52 -10.19 -16.58
CA ALA A 200 -14.69 -10.42 -17.43
C ALA A 200 -15.16 -11.88 -17.44
N LEU A 201 -14.21 -12.84 -17.43
CA LEU A 201 -14.50 -14.27 -17.54
C LEU A 201 -14.83 -14.94 -16.19
N ARG A 202 -14.24 -14.49 -15.09
CA ARG A 202 -14.26 -15.20 -13.81
C ARG A 202 -15.02 -14.49 -12.69
N LEU A 203 -15.14 -13.16 -12.73
CA LEU A 203 -15.86 -12.44 -11.66
C LEU A 203 -17.38 -12.56 -11.85
N PRO A 204 -18.14 -12.89 -10.79
CA PRO A 204 -19.58 -13.02 -10.84
C PRO A 204 -20.26 -11.69 -11.19
N LYS A 205 -21.34 -11.76 -11.95
CA LYS A 205 -22.22 -10.60 -12.16
C LYS A 205 -23.06 -10.38 -10.90
N ALA A 206 -23.26 -9.13 -10.50
CA ALA A 206 -24.13 -8.79 -9.37
C ALA A 206 -25.53 -9.35 -9.58
N SER A 207 -26.09 -10.01 -8.56
CA SER A 207 -27.47 -10.53 -8.57
C SER A 207 -28.50 -9.39 -8.56
N HIS A 208 -29.75 -9.70 -8.84
CA HIS A 208 -30.84 -8.71 -8.80
C HIS A 208 -31.09 -8.22 -7.36
N GLU A 209 -30.96 -9.10 -6.37
CA GLU A 209 -31.13 -8.80 -4.95
C GLU A 209 -30.01 -7.87 -4.44
N GLU A 210 -28.74 -8.14 -4.81
CA GLU A 210 -27.62 -7.27 -4.50
C GLU A 210 -27.79 -5.87 -5.08
N ARG A 211 -28.37 -5.74 -6.28
CA ARG A 211 -28.67 -4.45 -6.92
C ARG A 211 -29.82 -3.71 -6.25
N ALA A 212 -30.79 -4.41 -5.69
CA ALA A 212 -31.91 -3.82 -4.96
C ALA A 212 -31.44 -3.27 -3.62
N ALA A 213 -30.64 -4.04 -2.87
CA ALA A 213 -30.05 -3.61 -1.61
C ALA A 213 -29.10 -2.40 -1.79
N ALA A 214 -28.39 -2.35 -2.91
CA ALA A 214 -27.48 -1.24 -3.24
C ALA A 214 -28.17 0.12 -3.41
N LYS A 215 -29.46 0.15 -3.74
CA LYS A 215 -30.22 1.43 -3.91
C LYS A 215 -30.43 2.18 -2.59
N GLU A 216 -30.29 1.52 -1.45
CA GLU A 216 -30.44 2.11 -0.12
C GLU A 216 -29.16 2.76 0.43
N VAL A 217 -27.98 2.42 -0.13
CA VAL A 217 -26.70 2.96 0.33
C VAL A 217 -26.50 4.39 -0.21
N ARG A 218 -26.35 5.34 0.69
CA ARG A 218 -26.06 6.74 0.35
C ARG A 218 -24.55 6.99 0.37
N LEU A 219 -24.07 7.68 -0.69
CA LEU A 219 -22.69 8.15 -0.76
C LEU A 219 -22.56 9.48 -0.01
N ASP A 220 -21.64 9.56 0.92
CA ASP A 220 -21.29 10.82 1.56
C ASP A 220 -20.30 11.63 0.69
N LEU A 221 -20.79 12.22 -0.38
CA LEU A 221 -19.98 13.01 -1.31
C LEU A 221 -19.29 14.20 -0.62
N ALA A 222 -19.93 14.81 0.37
CA ALA A 222 -19.33 15.94 1.08
C ALA A 222 -18.23 15.50 2.04
N GLY A 223 -18.38 14.35 2.74
CA GLY A 223 -17.29 13.73 3.52
C GLY A 223 -16.11 13.38 2.64
N MET A 224 -16.35 12.76 1.48
CA MET A 224 -15.32 12.45 0.48
C MET A 224 -14.59 13.70 -0.02
N ALA A 225 -15.33 14.79 -0.32
CA ALA A 225 -14.74 16.05 -0.78
C ALA A 225 -13.89 16.73 0.31
N LEU A 226 -14.37 16.75 1.56
CA LEU A 226 -13.63 17.32 2.70
C LEU A 226 -12.35 16.51 2.98
N PHE A 227 -12.43 15.18 2.94
CA PHE A 227 -11.27 14.31 3.09
C PHE A 227 -10.25 14.53 1.97
N GLY A 228 -10.72 14.60 0.72
CA GLY A 228 -9.88 14.91 -0.43
C GLY A 228 -9.22 16.28 -0.32
N ALA A 229 -9.97 17.32 0.04
CA ALA A 229 -9.46 18.67 0.22
C ALA A 229 -8.40 18.72 1.34
N MET A 230 -8.63 18.04 2.46
CA MET A 230 -7.66 17.91 3.56
C MET A 230 -6.34 17.30 3.07
N LEU A 231 -6.39 16.16 2.38
CA LEU A 231 -5.19 15.46 1.91
C LEU A 231 -4.47 16.21 0.79
N VAL A 232 -5.20 16.82 -0.14
CA VAL A 232 -4.62 17.64 -1.23
C VAL A 232 -3.90 18.86 -0.63
N SER A 233 -4.54 19.58 0.29
CA SER A 233 -3.92 20.75 0.95
C SER A 233 -2.68 20.37 1.74
N LEU A 234 -2.72 19.24 2.45
CA LEU A 234 -1.56 18.71 3.17
C LEU A 234 -0.42 18.40 2.20
N LEU A 235 -0.69 17.69 1.11
CA LEU A 235 0.35 17.33 0.14
C LEU A 235 0.97 18.57 -0.52
N LEU A 236 0.14 19.50 -0.99
CA LEU A 236 0.61 20.72 -1.63
C LEU A 236 1.52 21.54 -0.70
N PHE A 237 1.19 21.59 0.59
CA PHE A 237 2.02 22.26 1.59
C PHE A 237 3.34 21.51 1.84
N LEU A 238 3.28 20.20 2.01
CA LEU A 238 4.48 19.37 2.28
C LEU A 238 5.46 19.33 1.10
N MET A 239 4.95 19.41 -0.14
CA MET A 239 5.80 19.41 -1.34
C MET A 239 6.58 20.72 -1.51
N GLU A 240 6.02 21.83 -1.08
CA GLU A 240 6.67 23.14 -1.12
C GLU A 240 6.28 23.97 0.11
N PRO A 241 6.93 23.74 1.27
CA PRO A 241 6.62 24.44 2.51
C PRO A 241 7.20 25.87 2.46
N ARG A 242 6.39 26.80 1.96
CA ARG A 242 6.75 28.21 1.81
C ARG A 242 5.81 29.10 2.62
N ALA A 243 6.32 30.19 3.17
CA ALA A 243 5.53 31.12 3.99
C ALA A 243 4.36 31.77 3.22
N ASP A 244 4.52 32.01 1.91
CA ASP A 244 3.46 32.52 1.03
C ASP A 244 2.27 31.54 0.84
N ARG A 245 2.45 30.27 1.18
CA ARG A 245 1.42 29.22 1.12
C ARG A 245 0.77 28.92 2.47
N TRP A 246 0.83 29.83 3.42
CA TRP A 246 0.23 29.69 4.77
C TRP A 246 -1.26 29.32 4.73
N PHE A 247 -1.97 29.64 3.66
CA PHE A 247 -3.39 29.30 3.47
C PHE A 247 -3.62 27.81 3.33
N LEU A 248 -2.64 27.00 2.87
CA LEU A 248 -2.78 25.54 2.71
C LEU A 248 -2.93 24.81 4.06
N PRO A 249 -2.11 25.05 5.08
CA PRO A 249 -2.35 24.50 6.42
C PRO A 249 -3.69 24.93 7.03
N VAL A 250 -4.12 26.18 6.78
CA VAL A 250 -5.43 26.67 7.25
C VAL A 250 -6.56 25.91 6.53
N LEU A 251 -6.49 25.77 5.20
CA LEU A 251 -7.46 25.03 4.43
C LEU A 251 -7.51 23.56 4.87
N MET A 252 -6.35 22.94 5.10
CA MET A 252 -6.25 21.59 5.65
C MET A 252 -6.94 21.48 7.01
N ALA A 253 -6.68 22.42 7.93
CA ALA A 253 -7.30 22.40 9.27
C ALA A 253 -8.82 22.60 9.20
N VAL A 254 -9.31 23.51 8.36
CA VAL A 254 -10.74 23.75 8.14
C VAL A 254 -11.41 22.51 7.51
N ALA A 255 -10.78 21.92 6.50
CA ALA A 255 -11.28 20.71 5.86
C ALA A 255 -11.28 19.52 6.84
N ALA A 256 -10.24 19.37 7.67
CA ALA A 256 -10.15 18.34 8.69
C ALA A 256 -11.23 18.51 9.78
N ALA A 257 -11.45 19.74 10.26
CA ALA A 257 -12.50 20.03 11.24
C ALA A 257 -13.89 19.78 10.63
N GLY A 258 -14.14 20.26 9.41
CA GLY A 258 -15.38 20.01 8.70
C GLY A 258 -15.65 18.52 8.45
N PHE A 259 -14.62 17.78 8.07
CA PHE A 259 -14.64 16.33 7.90
C PHE A 259 -14.99 15.64 9.24
N ALA A 260 -14.27 15.96 10.32
CA ALA A 260 -14.50 15.36 11.63
C ALA A 260 -15.93 15.63 12.14
N VAL A 261 -16.40 16.87 12.08
CA VAL A 261 -17.77 17.24 12.48
C VAL A 261 -18.82 16.48 11.67
N ARG A 262 -18.61 16.36 10.35
CA ARG A 262 -19.53 15.67 9.48
C ARG A 262 -19.57 14.17 9.76
N GLU A 263 -18.41 13.51 9.79
CA GLU A 263 -18.30 12.06 10.00
C GLU A 263 -18.85 11.60 11.36
N LEU A 264 -18.78 12.48 12.37
CA LEU A 264 -19.36 12.21 13.69
C LEU A 264 -20.89 12.39 13.73
N ARG A 265 -21.48 13.17 12.80
CA ARG A 265 -22.92 13.48 12.78
C ARG A 265 -23.73 12.62 11.81
N VAL A 266 -23.14 12.18 10.72
CA VAL A 266 -23.82 11.40 9.68
C VAL A 266 -24.03 9.96 10.14
N ALA A 267 -25.20 9.39 9.83
CA ALA A 267 -25.55 8.01 10.21
C ALA A 267 -24.66 6.97 9.48
N GLU A 268 -24.39 7.22 8.19
CA GLU A 268 -23.50 6.39 7.37
C GLU A 268 -22.27 7.20 6.93
N PRO A 269 -21.25 7.31 7.78
CA PRO A 269 -20.07 8.10 7.48
C PRO A 269 -19.22 7.48 6.37
N PHE A 270 -18.47 8.33 5.66
CA PHE A 270 -17.49 7.90 4.66
C PHE A 270 -16.34 7.12 5.30
N ILE A 271 -15.80 7.65 6.40
CA ILE A 271 -14.83 7.00 7.29
C ILE A 271 -15.36 7.09 8.71
N ASP A 272 -15.68 5.98 9.34
CA ASP A 272 -16.22 5.99 10.70
C ASP A 272 -15.19 6.45 11.74
N LEU A 273 -15.15 7.74 12.02
CA LEU A 273 -14.28 8.31 13.04
C LEU A 273 -14.67 7.92 14.47
N ARG A 274 -15.83 7.33 14.67
CA ARG A 274 -16.25 6.81 15.98
C ARG A 274 -15.37 5.64 16.43
N VAL A 275 -14.67 5.00 15.47
CA VAL A 275 -13.60 4.01 15.76
C VAL A 275 -12.50 4.62 16.64
N PHE A 276 -12.29 5.93 16.59
CA PHE A 276 -11.32 6.63 17.43
C PHE A 276 -11.85 6.97 18.84
N GLY A 277 -13.17 6.89 19.05
CA GLY A 277 -13.80 7.28 20.31
C GLY A 277 -13.37 6.41 21.49
N GLY A 278 -12.44 6.92 22.31
CA GLY A 278 -11.98 6.24 23.53
C GLY A 278 -10.96 5.11 23.33
N ASN A 279 -10.65 4.71 22.10
CA ASN A 279 -9.69 3.63 21.83
C ASN A 279 -8.26 4.18 21.57
N VAL A 280 -7.64 4.71 22.63
CA VAL A 280 -6.26 5.23 22.56
C VAL A 280 -5.24 4.22 22.04
N PRO A 281 -5.28 2.92 22.42
CA PRO A 281 -4.37 1.92 21.85
C PRO A 281 -4.42 1.83 20.33
N LEU A 282 -5.60 1.85 19.74
CA LEU A 282 -5.80 1.81 18.29
C LEU A 282 -5.26 3.07 17.60
N LEU A 283 -5.50 4.25 18.18
CA LEU A 283 -4.93 5.51 17.70
C LEU A 283 -3.40 5.50 17.69
N LEU A 284 -2.78 5.02 18.76
CA LEU A 284 -1.34 4.86 18.86
C LEU A 284 -0.80 3.86 17.81
N THR A 285 -1.57 2.82 17.48
CA THR A 285 -1.21 1.87 16.43
C THR A 285 -1.24 2.51 15.05
N TYR A 286 -2.22 3.37 14.74
CA TYR A 286 -2.23 4.14 13.48
C TYR A 286 -1.09 5.17 13.41
N ALA A 287 -0.80 5.87 14.51
CA ALA A 287 0.35 6.79 14.57
C ALA A 287 1.66 6.04 14.30
N ARG A 288 1.87 4.86 14.90
CA ARG A 288 3.03 4.00 14.60
C ARG A 288 3.05 3.56 13.14
N ALA A 289 1.91 3.19 12.56
CA ALA A 289 1.82 2.79 11.16
C ALA A 289 2.28 3.92 10.23
N LEU A 290 1.87 5.17 10.50
CA LEU A 290 2.34 6.34 9.78
C LEU A 290 3.85 6.51 9.92
N LEU A 291 4.38 6.57 11.16
CA LEU A 291 5.81 6.80 11.42
C LEU A 291 6.69 5.72 10.79
N VAL A 292 6.31 4.45 10.94
CA VAL A 292 7.04 3.32 10.33
C VAL A 292 7.00 3.39 8.80
N SER A 293 5.86 3.75 8.24
CA SER A 293 5.70 3.91 6.79
C SER A 293 6.60 5.03 6.26
N VAL A 294 6.69 6.17 6.96
CA VAL A 294 7.64 7.24 6.62
C VAL A 294 9.06 6.65 6.49
N VAL A 295 9.55 5.98 7.53
CA VAL A 295 10.90 5.41 7.53
C VAL A 295 11.11 4.40 6.41
N SER A 296 10.16 3.48 6.22
CA SER A 296 10.25 2.43 5.20
C SER A 296 10.28 2.99 3.78
N TYR A 297 9.46 3.99 3.48
CA TYR A 297 9.39 4.59 2.15
C TYR A 297 10.49 5.64 1.90
N VAL A 298 10.98 6.35 2.94
CA VAL A 298 12.18 7.18 2.83
C VAL A 298 13.36 6.29 2.42
N PHE A 299 13.53 5.14 3.08
CA PHE A 299 14.57 4.19 2.70
C PHE A 299 14.36 3.67 1.29
N LEU A 300 13.17 3.15 0.96
CA LEU A 300 12.89 2.55 -0.34
C LEU A 300 13.19 3.51 -1.49
N TYR A 301 12.74 4.75 -1.42
CA TYR A 301 12.92 5.72 -2.50
C TYR A 301 14.25 6.47 -2.39
N GLY A 302 14.61 6.94 -1.20
CA GLY A 302 15.81 7.76 -0.98
C GLY A 302 17.10 6.97 -1.18
N TYR A 303 17.20 5.79 -0.59
CA TYR A 303 18.35 4.92 -0.77
C TYR A 303 18.52 4.52 -2.25
N THR A 304 17.43 4.19 -2.94
CA THR A 304 17.46 3.84 -4.37
C THR A 304 17.90 5.00 -5.25
N GLN A 305 17.47 6.23 -4.97
CA GLN A 305 17.90 7.42 -5.69
C GLN A 305 19.40 7.71 -5.45
N TRP A 306 19.85 7.61 -4.19
CA TRP A 306 21.25 7.78 -3.86
C TRP A 306 22.15 6.72 -4.50
N LEU A 307 21.71 5.45 -4.56
CA LEU A 307 22.46 4.40 -5.26
C LEU A 307 22.69 4.75 -6.74
N GLN A 308 21.74 5.43 -7.38
CA GLN A 308 21.86 5.83 -8.79
C GLN A 308 22.63 7.15 -8.95
N ASP A 309 22.19 8.23 -8.32
CA ASP A 309 22.76 9.57 -8.47
C ASP A 309 24.05 9.77 -7.67
N GLY A 310 24.07 9.35 -6.40
CA GLY A 310 25.20 9.54 -5.49
C GLY A 310 26.33 8.57 -5.75
N ARG A 311 25.99 7.31 -6.09
CA ARG A 311 26.97 6.24 -6.32
C ARG A 311 27.19 5.91 -7.80
N GLY A 312 26.32 6.35 -8.70
CA GLY A 312 26.43 6.09 -10.13
C GLY A 312 26.04 4.68 -10.56
N LEU A 313 25.26 3.93 -9.76
CA LEU A 313 24.78 2.62 -10.14
C LEU A 313 23.66 2.75 -11.18
N THR A 314 23.59 1.77 -12.09
CA THR A 314 22.44 1.67 -13.00
C THR A 314 21.15 1.35 -12.23
N ALA A 315 19.98 1.66 -12.82
CA ALA A 315 18.70 1.32 -12.24
C ALA A 315 18.56 -0.19 -11.93
N SER A 316 19.12 -1.05 -12.78
CA SER A 316 19.15 -2.50 -12.57
C SER A 316 19.99 -2.89 -11.36
N GLN A 317 21.18 -2.31 -11.21
CA GLN A 317 22.07 -2.55 -10.05
C GLN A 317 21.44 -2.03 -8.75
N ALA A 318 20.82 -0.84 -8.77
CA ALA A 318 20.11 -0.27 -7.64
C ALA A 318 18.91 -1.13 -7.23
N GLY A 319 18.17 -1.66 -8.20
CA GLY A 319 17.07 -2.60 -7.95
C GLY A 319 17.56 -3.92 -7.32
N LEU A 320 18.65 -4.48 -7.81
CA LEU A 320 19.27 -5.70 -7.27
C LEU A 320 19.82 -5.48 -5.85
N ALA A 321 20.38 -4.31 -5.55
CA ALA A 321 20.89 -3.95 -4.23
C ALA A 321 19.77 -3.91 -3.15
N GLN A 322 18.52 -3.80 -3.55
CA GLN A 322 17.35 -3.85 -2.65
C GLN A 322 16.90 -5.29 -2.33
N LEU A 323 17.25 -6.29 -3.15
CA LEU A 323 16.82 -7.68 -2.94
C LEU A 323 17.11 -8.22 -1.52
N PRO A 324 18.30 -8.00 -0.93
CA PRO A 324 18.60 -8.49 0.40
C PRO A 324 17.61 -8.00 1.48
N MET A 325 17.14 -6.74 1.40
CA MET A 325 16.13 -6.20 2.29
C MET A 325 14.84 -7.02 2.25
N PHE A 326 14.34 -7.27 1.06
CA PHE A 326 13.07 -7.96 0.89
C PHE A 326 13.16 -9.44 1.26
N LEU A 327 14.26 -10.12 0.87
CA LEU A 327 14.50 -11.53 1.22
C LEU A 327 14.61 -11.70 2.74
N THR A 328 15.33 -10.80 3.43
CA THR A 328 15.40 -10.79 4.89
C THR A 328 14.02 -10.55 5.50
N GLY A 329 13.24 -9.62 4.95
CA GLY A 329 11.88 -9.35 5.41
C GLY A 329 10.97 -10.58 5.35
N ILE A 330 11.03 -11.37 4.25
CA ILE A 330 10.30 -12.64 4.16
C ILE A 330 10.79 -13.65 5.18
N ALA A 331 12.09 -13.86 5.27
CA ALA A 331 12.68 -14.84 6.19
C ALA A 331 12.25 -14.53 7.63
N VAL A 332 12.38 -13.27 8.04
CA VAL A 332 11.96 -12.80 9.37
C VAL A 332 10.46 -12.95 9.59
N SER A 333 9.63 -12.55 8.62
CA SER A 333 8.17 -12.71 8.71
C SER A 333 7.76 -14.17 8.83
N THR A 334 8.41 -15.07 8.10
CA THR A 334 8.10 -16.50 8.10
C THR A 334 8.46 -17.14 9.45
N VAL A 335 9.65 -16.83 9.98
CA VAL A 335 10.13 -17.36 11.26
C VAL A 335 9.33 -16.80 12.43
N THR A 336 8.99 -15.51 12.40
CA THR A 336 8.34 -14.83 13.52
C THR A 336 6.82 -14.77 13.41
N GLY A 337 6.25 -15.14 12.27
CA GLY A 337 4.82 -15.00 11.97
C GLY A 337 3.90 -15.68 12.98
N ARG A 338 4.30 -16.86 13.47
CA ARG A 338 3.53 -17.63 14.45
C ARG A 338 3.58 -17.09 15.88
N ARG A 339 4.48 -16.16 16.19
CA ARG A 339 4.61 -15.59 17.54
C ARG A 339 3.68 -14.39 17.68
N ALA A 340 2.80 -14.39 18.67
CA ALA A 340 1.82 -13.32 18.92
C ALA A 340 2.43 -12.05 19.58
N ALA A 341 3.69 -12.04 19.97
CA ALA A 341 4.36 -10.97 20.73
C ALA A 341 4.48 -9.66 19.91
N VAL A 342 3.41 -8.87 19.84
CA VAL A 342 3.35 -7.61 19.07
C VAL A 342 4.37 -6.59 19.57
N ARG A 343 4.42 -6.34 20.90
CA ARG A 343 5.35 -5.37 21.51
C ARG A 343 6.81 -5.71 21.22
N GLY A 344 7.20 -6.97 21.37
CA GLY A 344 8.55 -7.43 21.11
C GLY A 344 8.97 -7.21 19.65
N LYS A 345 8.09 -7.51 18.69
CA LYS A 345 8.35 -7.28 17.26
C LYS A 345 8.54 -5.79 16.94
N LEU A 346 7.73 -4.91 17.53
CA LEU A 346 7.85 -3.46 17.33
C LEU A 346 9.15 -2.91 17.93
N LEU A 347 9.54 -3.37 19.13
CA LEU A 347 10.79 -2.93 19.77
C LEU A 347 12.02 -3.40 18.98
N VAL A 348 12.09 -4.70 18.63
CA VAL A 348 13.22 -5.26 17.85
C VAL A 348 13.28 -4.62 16.46
N GLY A 349 12.12 -4.44 15.82
CA GLY A 349 12.05 -3.75 14.53
C GLY A 349 12.50 -2.30 14.62
N GLY A 350 12.09 -1.55 15.65
CA GLY A 350 12.53 -0.19 15.87
C GLY A 350 14.04 -0.07 16.13
N VAL A 351 14.62 -0.97 16.96
CA VAL A 351 16.08 -1.03 17.14
C VAL A 351 16.77 -1.34 15.81
N GLY A 352 16.25 -2.28 15.01
CA GLY A 352 16.77 -2.57 13.68
C GLY A 352 16.73 -1.37 12.74
N GLN A 353 15.68 -0.54 12.81
CA GLN A 353 15.61 0.73 12.04
C GLN A 353 16.67 1.72 12.51
N ILE A 354 16.90 1.88 13.83
CA ILE A 354 17.97 2.76 14.35
C ILE A 354 19.33 2.30 13.84
N VAL A 355 19.63 1.01 13.94
CA VAL A 355 20.90 0.45 13.46
C VAL A 355 21.05 0.68 11.95
N GLY A 356 19.99 0.43 11.18
CA GLY A 356 19.96 0.70 9.73
C GLY A 356 20.24 2.17 9.40
N CYS A 357 19.59 3.09 10.11
CA CYS A 357 19.80 4.54 9.93
C CYS A 357 21.22 4.96 10.31
N ALA A 358 21.79 4.40 11.39
CA ALA A 358 23.18 4.63 11.77
C ALA A 358 24.17 4.13 10.71
N LEU A 359 23.89 2.98 10.10
CA LEU A 359 24.68 2.47 8.98
C LEU A 359 24.59 3.34 7.74
N LEU A 360 23.42 3.96 7.46
CA LEU A 360 23.30 4.94 6.37
C LEU A 360 24.22 6.14 6.53
N LEU A 361 24.47 6.60 7.78
CA LEU A 361 25.38 7.72 8.06
C LEU A 361 26.85 7.37 7.77
N LEU A 362 27.19 6.08 7.67
CA LEU A 362 28.54 5.64 7.34
C LEU A 362 28.78 5.51 5.83
N LEU A 363 27.72 5.59 5.02
CA LEU A 363 27.83 5.44 3.58
C LEU A 363 28.48 6.66 2.92
N GLN A 364 29.41 6.36 2.01
CA GLN A 364 30.10 7.31 1.14
C GLN A 364 29.96 6.85 -0.33
N PRO A 365 30.20 7.71 -1.31
CA PRO A 365 30.10 7.32 -2.75
C PRO A 365 31.03 6.16 -3.13
N ASP A 366 32.14 5.98 -2.43
CA ASP A 366 33.14 4.93 -2.62
C ASP A 366 33.02 3.72 -1.68
N SER A 367 32.01 3.72 -0.81
CA SER A 367 31.76 2.62 0.14
C SER A 367 31.71 1.26 -0.56
N ALA A 368 32.29 0.24 0.06
CA ALA A 368 32.31 -1.11 -0.49
C ALA A 368 30.90 -1.68 -0.70
N VAL A 369 30.71 -2.46 -1.77
CA VAL A 369 29.39 -3.03 -2.14
C VAL A 369 28.78 -3.89 -1.02
N TRP A 370 29.63 -4.61 -0.25
CA TRP A 370 29.14 -5.40 0.88
C TRP A 370 28.44 -4.56 1.95
N LEU A 371 28.87 -3.29 2.17
CA LEU A 371 28.22 -2.40 3.13
C LEU A 371 26.82 -2.00 2.65
N LEU A 372 26.63 -1.78 1.34
CA LEU A 372 25.31 -1.54 0.74
C LEU A 372 24.36 -2.71 1.00
N ILE A 373 24.89 -3.94 0.84
CA ILE A 373 24.12 -5.17 1.09
C ILE A 373 23.78 -5.29 2.59
N VAL A 374 24.71 -5.01 3.49
CA VAL A 374 24.48 -5.06 4.95
C VAL A 374 23.39 -4.07 5.35
N VAL A 375 23.42 -2.83 4.83
CA VAL A 375 22.35 -1.85 5.08
C VAL A 375 20.99 -2.40 4.64
N ALA A 376 20.90 -2.97 3.46
CA ALA A 376 19.65 -3.57 2.95
C ALA A 376 19.19 -4.76 3.82
N LEU A 377 20.12 -5.66 4.23
CA LEU A 377 19.79 -6.77 5.13
C LEU A 377 19.24 -6.28 6.47
N VAL A 378 19.86 -5.25 7.07
CA VAL A 378 19.43 -4.70 8.37
C VAL A 378 18.03 -4.09 8.25
N PHE A 379 17.72 -3.32 7.20
CA PHE A 379 16.38 -2.79 6.97
C PHE A 379 15.34 -3.87 6.66
N GLY A 380 15.75 -5.04 6.20
CA GLY A 380 14.88 -6.19 6.01
C GLY A 380 14.27 -6.73 7.31
N VAL A 381 14.98 -6.65 8.43
CA VAL A 381 14.49 -7.13 9.73
C VAL A 381 13.23 -6.37 10.18
N PRO A 382 13.25 -5.01 10.31
CA PRO A 382 12.04 -4.26 10.64
C PRO A 382 10.91 -4.43 9.63
N GLN A 383 11.22 -4.54 8.33
CA GLN A 383 10.22 -4.76 7.29
C GLN A 383 9.42 -6.05 7.53
N GLY A 384 10.08 -7.13 7.96
CA GLY A 384 9.42 -8.40 8.26
C GLY A 384 8.66 -8.42 9.59
N LEU A 385 9.12 -7.67 10.60
CA LEU A 385 8.53 -7.67 11.94
C LEU A 385 7.35 -6.72 12.08
N ILE A 386 7.51 -5.47 11.62
CA ILE A 386 6.63 -4.36 12.00
C ILE A 386 5.29 -4.43 11.28
N ASN A 387 5.28 -4.72 9.97
CA ASN A 387 4.04 -4.83 9.21
C ASN A 387 3.08 -5.87 9.81
N LEU A 388 3.62 -7.04 10.19
CA LEU A 388 2.84 -8.11 10.79
C LEU A 388 2.36 -7.70 12.20
N ALA A 389 3.22 -7.03 12.98
CA ALA A 389 2.88 -6.55 14.31
C ALA A 389 1.75 -5.51 14.28
N LEU A 390 1.78 -4.55 13.35
CA LEU A 390 0.74 -3.53 13.19
C LEU A 390 -0.60 -4.14 12.78
N GLN A 391 -0.61 -5.10 11.85
CA GLN A 391 -1.85 -5.78 11.47
C GLN A 391 -2.44 -6.57 12.63
N ASN A 392 -1.60 -7.30 13.39
CA ASN A 392 -2.04 -8.01 14.58
C ASN A 392 -2.55 -7.06 15.67
N ALA A 393 -1.88 -5.91 15.88
CA ALA A 393 -2.32 -4.92 16.85
C ALA A 393 -3.72 -4.39 16.51
N VAL A 394 -3.97 -4.02 15.23
CA VAL A 394 -5.30 -3.58 14.78
C VAL A 394 -6.33 -4.70 14.97
N TYR A 395 -5.99 -5.94 14.65
CA TYR A 395 -6.90 -7.07 14.80
C TYR A 395 -7.39 -7.25 16.25
N HIS A 396 -6.50 -7.07 17.24
CA HIS A 396 -6.84 -7.22 18.66
C HIS A 396 -7.44 -5.94 19.30
N GLN A 397 -7.12 -4.77 18.77
CA GLN A 397 -7.53 -3.49 19.34
C GLN A 397 -8.81 -2.93 18.72
N ALA A 398 -9.14 -3.32 17.49
CA ALA A 398 -10.32 -2.83 16.80
C ALA A 398 -11.60 -3.55 17.29
N ASP A 399 -12.73 -2.82 17.26
CA ASP A 399 -14.04 -3.40 17.44
C ASP A 399 -14.32 -4.42 16.33
N PRO A 400 -14.70 -5.68 16.65
CA PRO A 400 -15.03 -6.71 15.67
C PRO A 400 -16.09 -6.27 14.63
N GLU A 401 -17.09 -5.47 15.07
CA GLU A 401 -18.14 -4.96 14.20
C GLU A 401 -17.60 -3.94 13.17
N ARG A 402 -16.48 -3.27 13.49
CA ARG A 402 -15.86 -2.21 12.70
C ARG A 402 -14.49 -2.59 12.14
N MET A 403 -14.15 -3.86 12.12
CA MET A 403 -12.86 -4.37 11.67
C MET A 403 -12.50 -3.90 10.24
N GLY A 404 -13.48 -3.86 9.34
CA GLY A 404 -13.25 -3.40 7.96
C GLY A 404 -12.82 -1.94 7.88
N SER A 405 -13.48 -1.05 8.62
CA SER A 405 -13.14 0.37 8.73
C SER A 405 -11.75 0.56 9.35
N SER A 406 -11.46 -0.20 10.43
CA SER A 406 -10.17 -0.15 11.12
C SER A 406 -9.01 -0.59 10.23
N ALA A 407 -9.16 -1.66 9.46
CA ALA A 407 -8.16 -2.11 8.49
C ALA A 407 -7.98 -1.12 7.32
N GLY A 408 -9.06 -0.48 6.87
CA GLY A 408 -9.03 0.58 5.86
C GLY A 408 -8.24 1.80 6.34
N LEU A 409 -8.49 2.25 7.57
CA LEU A 409 -7.76 3.34 8.21
C LEU A 409 -6.26 3.03 8.36
N LEU A 410 -5.89 1.81 8.76
CA LEU A 410 -4.48 1.42 8.81
C LEU A 410 -3.78 1.67 7.46
N ARG A 411 -4.42 1.29 6.35
CA ARG A 411 -3.87 1.53 5.01
C ARG A 411 -3.78 3.02 4.67
N THR A 412 -4.77 3.81 5.05
CA THR A 412 -4.74 5.27 4.86
C THR A 412 -3.53 5.88 5.57
N PHE A 413 -3.26 5.52 6.83
CA PHE A 413 -2.08 6.00 7.56
C PHE A 413 -0.76 5.54 6.93
N LEU A 414 -0.69 4.32 6.39
CA LEU A 414 0.47 3.86 5.63
C LEU A 414 0.70 4.68 4.36
N TYR A 415 -0.34 5.05 3.62
CA TYR A 415 -0.22 5.90 2.42
C TYR A 415 0.14 7.33 2.76
N LEU A 416 -0.38 7.88 3.86
CA LEU A 416 0.05 9.19 4.36
C LEU A 416 1.54 9.19 4.70
N GLY A 417 2.04 8.15 5.35
CA GLY A 417 3.47 8.00 5.62
C GLY A 417 4.31 7.93 4.34
N ALA A 418 3.84 7.24 3.30
CA ALA A 418 4.51 7.20 2.00
C ALA A 418 4.54 8.57 1.29
N MET A 419 3.47 9.38 1.44
CA MET A 419 3.44 10.76 0.94
C MET A 419 4.47 11.65 1.68
N VAL A 420 4.49 11.59 3.00
CA VAL A 420 5.49 12.32 3.81
C VAL A 420 6.91 11.91 3.43
N ALA A 421 7.15 10.61 3.22
CA ALA A 421 8.44 10.09 2.78
C ALA A 421 8.88 10.66 1.43
N ALA A 422 7.96 10.74 0.46
CA ALA A 422 8.26 11.32 -0.86
C ALA A 422 8.62 12.81 -0.75
N CYS A 423 7.88 13.56 0.06
CA CYS A 423 8.18 14.98 0.33
C CYS A 423 9.54 15.14 1.03
N ALA A 424 9.85 14.30 2.03
CA ALA A 424 11.15 14.33 2.71
C ALA A 424 12.29 14.04 1.73
N ASN A 425 12.17 13.00 0.88
CA ASN A 425 13.17 12.72 -0.14
C ASN A 425 13.39 13.90 -1.09
N GLY A 426 12.32 14.54 -1.55
CA GLY A 426 12.41 15.74 -2.38
C GLY A 426 13.08 16.92 -1.67
N ALA A 427 12.79 17.13 -0.39
CA ALA A 427 13.34 18.23 0.40
C ALA A 427 14.83 18.05 0.73
N PHE A 428 15.25 16.86 1.16
CA PHE A 428 16.63 16.60 1.54
C PHE A 428 17.58 16.43 0.35
N PHE A 429 17.09 15.89 -0.76
CA PHE A 429 17.93 15.76 -1.97
C PHE A 429 17.96 17.01 -2.84
N GLY A 430 16.93 17.84 -2.76
CA GLY A 430 16.90 19.09 -3.52
C GLY A 430 17.10 18.87 -5.03
N ALA A 431 18.28 19.23 -5.54
CA ALA A 431 18.61 19.14 -6.96
C ALA A 431 19.14 17.75 -7.38
N ARG A 432 19.80 17.02 -6.47
CA ARG A 432 20.42 15.72 -6.75
C ARG A 432 20.47 14.85 -5.49
N ALA A 433 20.31 13.55 -5.65
CA ALA A 433 20.40 12.59 -4.53
C ALA A 433 21.88 12.33 -4.18
N ASP A 434 22.47 13.25 -3.42
CA ASP A 434 23.86 13.17 -2.95
C ASP A 434 23.97 12.52 -1.55
N THR A 435 25.20 12.33 -1.08
CA THR A 435 25.47 11.72 0.21
C THR A 435 25.05 12.61 1.38
N GLY A 436 25.16 13.95 1.23
CA GLY A 436 24.70 14.90 2.25
C GLY A 436 23.20 14.80 2.49
N GLY A 437 22.42 14.75 1.40
CA GLY A 437 20.98 14.52 1.45
C GLY A 437 20.63 13.16 2.05
N LEU A 438 21.36 12.07 1.71
CA LEU A 438 21.15 10.75 2.32
C LEU A 438 21.39 10.79 3.84
N HIS A 439 22.45 11.46 4.30
CA HIS A 439 22.71 11.60 5.73
C HIS A 439 21.64 12.45 6.43
N GLY A 440 21.16 13.52 5.78
CA GLY A 440 20.02 14.29 6.27
C GLY A 440 18.76 13.44 6.44
N LEU A 441 18.45 12.59 5.43
CA LEU A 441 17.37 11.62 5.51
C LEU A 441 17.59 10.60 6.63
N ALA A 442 18.81 10.12 6.85
CA ALA A 442 19.12 9.18 7.92
C ALA A 442 18.86 9.81 9.31
N TRP A 443 19.23 11.07 9.53
CA TRP A 443 18.91 11.81 10.76
C TRP A 443 17.40 12.00 10.93
N PHE A 444 16.69 12.37 9.87
CA PHE A 444 15.23 12.46 9.89
C PHE A 444 14.57 11.11 10.26
N MET A 445 15.02 10.01 9.64
CA MET A 445 14.55 8.66 9.94
C MET A 445 14.85 8.26 11.40
N LEU A 446 16.02 8.62 11.94
CA LEU A 446 16.38 8.38 13.34
C LEU A 446 15.42 9.09 14.30
N ALA A 447 15.10 10.35 14.03
CA ALA A 447 14.14 11.12 14.84
C ALA A 447 12.74 10.48 14.81
N ILE A 448 12.25 10.11 13.64
CA ILE A 448 10.95 9.43 13.46
C ILE A 448 10.94 8.07 14.16
N THR A 449 12.00 7.27 14.01
CA THR A 449 12.10 5.96 14.66
C THR A 449 12.19 6.09 16.18
N GLY A 450 12.92 7.08 16.68
CA GLY A 450 13.00 7.40 18.12
C GLY A 450 11.63 7.73 18.70
N LEU A 451 10.84 8.57 18.00
CA LEU A 451 9.47 8.88 18.37
C LEU A 451 8.59 7.61 18.36
N CYS A 452 8.69 6.78 17.33
CA CYS A 452 7.93 5.52 17.23
C CYS A 452 8.27 4.55 18.37
N LEU A 453 9.55 4.43 18.73
CA LEU A 453 9.99 3.62 19.86
C LEU A 453 9.49 4.18 21.20
N ALA A 454 9.56 5.49 21.42
CA ALA A 454 9.02 6.13 22.62
C ALA A 454 7.52 5.82 22.78
N LEU A 455 6.72 5.98 21.70
CA LEU A 455 5.31 5.60 21.69
C LEU A 455 5.11 4.10 22.01
N THR A 456 6.02 3.23 21.54
CA THR A 456 5.91 1.78 21.76
C THR A 456 6.28 1.39 23.20
N VAL A 457 7.25 2.08 23.81
CA VAL A 457 7.67 1.84 25.20
C VAL A 457 6.61 2.29 26.18
N VAL A 458 6.04 3.48 25.95
CA VAL A 458 5.00 4.08 26.81
C VAL A 458 3.68 3.30 26.76
N ASP A 459 3.36 2.72 25.59
CA ASP A 459 2.12 1.97 25.41
C ASP A 459 2.19 0.57 26.03
N ARG A 460 1.62 0.46 27.23
CA ARG A 460 1.52 -0.81 27.96
C ARG A 460 0.47 -1.77 27.39
N SER A 461 -0.48 -1.28 26.59
CA SER A 461 -1.57 -2.09 26.04
C SER A 461 -1.06 -3.19 25.10
N LEU A 462 0.04 -2.92 24.38
CA LEU A 462 0.68 -3.89 23.48
C LEU A 462 1.25 -5.13 24.21
N GLY A 463 1.57 -5.03 25.49
CA GLY A 463 2.08 -6.15 26.28
C GLY A 463 0.99 -7.20 26.61
N ARG A 464 -0.27 -6.83 26.52
CA ARG A 464 -1.40 -7.73 26.77
C ARG A 464 -1.75 -8.58 25.55
N ILE A 465 -1.41 -8.10 24.34
CA ILE A 465 -1.65 -8.80 23.09
C ILE A 465 -0.68 -10.00 23.00
N GLY A 466 -1.23 -11.23 23.04
CA GLY A 466 -0.47 -12.49 22.96
C GLY A 466 -0.06 -13.09 24.31
N SER A 467 -0.41 -12.47 25.46
CA SER A 467 -0.23 -13.10 26.77
C SER A 467 -1.39 -14.06 27.10
N GLU A 468 -2.57 -13.86 26.53
CA GLU A 468 -3.75 -14.70 26.75
C GLU A 468 -3.64 -16.08 26.10
N ASP A 469 -2.99 -16.19 24.93
CA ASP A 469 -2.74 -17.48 24.26
C ASP A 469 -1.77 -18.40 25.03
N SER A 470 -0.91 -17.83 25.86
CA SER A 470 0.04 -18.62 26.68
C SER A 470 -0.57 -19.18 27.96
N SER A 471 -1.71 -18.64 28.41
CA SER A 471 -2.41 -19.12 29.63
C SER A 471 -3.43 -20.22 29.32
N SER A 472 -3.93 -20.32 28.08
CA SER A 472 -4.85 -21.39 27.65
C SER A 472 -4.15 -22.66 27.14
N ALA A 473 -2.82 -22.64 27.00
CA ALA A 473 -1.99 -23.77 26.56
C ALA A 473 -1.20 -24.45 27.70
N ARG A 474 -1.53 -24.11 28.99
CA ARG A 474 -0.97 -24.79 30.17
C ARG A 474 -2.03 -25.56 30.94
#